data_75ef2f74d2f234512c8a0e07e5599883
#
_entry.id   75ef2f74d2f234512c8a0e07e5599883
#
_cell.length_a   1.000
_cell.length_b   1.000
_cell.length_c   1.000
_cell.angle_alpha   90.00
_cell.angle_beta   90.00
_cell.angle_gamma   90.00
#
_symmetry.space_group_name_H-M   'P 1'
#
loop_
_entity.id
_entity.type
_entity.pdbx_description
1 polymer ?
#
loop_
_entity_poly.entity_id
_entity_poly.type
_entity_poly.pdbx_seq_one_letter_code
_entity_poly.pdbx_strand_id
1 'polypeptide(L)'
;KLPGKHVMISDVRDAGGTRVAQHAYLARFADRYWAMWSDGPGVPQRGAKDHRNVVPGHDQADTRVSYAVSDDGVKWSKPASLSGPPRIEGFGWIARGFWIRDGQLLALASHFHAPGYPGKGLSLEAFRWDDKQNEWLAHGRVFDDAMNNFPPKRLPTGQWMMTRRDHERQVSVMVGGDKAFDQWTVQPMAAYDGNGRPEEPYWYLLPDSKTIVGLIRDNGGSKRLLRTFSTDNGRTWSPLVRTNFPDATSKFFSLRTSRGYYVLVSNSNPRKRDPLTLAVSHDGLVYRHLFLVIGGRHIDYPHVSEHDGQLLIAVSGAKQTMEVVKVSLSDLDEMIAKNKSR
;
A
#
# COMPACT_ATOMS: atom_id res chain seq x y z
N LYS A 1 -19.05 2.43 13.74
CA LYS A 1 -17.66 2.00 13.81
C LYS A 1 -17.61 0.50 13.58
N LEU A 2 -16.65 0.01 12.79
CA LEU A 2 -16.43 -1.44 12.63
C LEU A 2 -15.99 -2.04 13.96
N PRO A 3 -16.56 -3.18 14.38
CA PRO A 3 -16.00 -3.98 15.45
C PRO A 3 -14.67 -4.56 14.96
N GLY A 4 -13.63 -4.51 15.79
CA GLY A 4 -12.32 -5.03 15.42
C GLY A 4 -11.33 -4.90 16.54
N LYS A 5 -10.33 -5.78 16.52
CA LYS A 5 -9.23 -5.75 17.48
C LYS A 5 -8.10 -4.89 16.94
N HIS A 6 -7.78 -3.82 17.64
CA HIS A 6 -6.70 -2.91 17.31
C HIS A 6 -5.42 -3.34 18.02
N VAL A 7 -4.32 -3.45 17.27
CA VAL A 7 -3.03 -3.93 17.77
C VAL A 7 -1.92 -2.99 17.32
N MET A 8 -1.05 -2.62 18.24
CA MET A 8 0.20 -1.89 17.99
C MET A 8 1.33 -2.90 17.75
N ILE A 9 2.01 -2.80 16.61
CA ILE A 9 3.18 -3.63 16.28
C ILE A 9 4.47 -2.86 16.63
N SER A 10 4.53 -1.59 16.26
CA SER A 10 5.68 -0.72 16.53
C SER A 10 5.22 0.69 16.82
N ASP A 11 5.84 1.31 17.81
CA ASP A 11 5.61 2.69 18.21
C ASP A 11 6.96 3.38 18.40
N VAL A 12 7.24 4.39 17.58
CA VAL A 12 8.52 5.11 17.63
C VAL A 12 8.37 6.56 18.08
N ARG A 13 7.20 6.92 18.64
CA ARG A 13 6.92 8.30 19.08
C ARG A 13 7.84 8.76 20.20
N ASP A 14 8.23 7.86 21.07
CA ASP A 14 9.06 8.17 22.26
C ASP A 14 10.56 8.24 21.94
N ALA A 15 10.97 7.85 20.71
CA ALA A 15 12.36 7.86 20.30
C ALA A 15 12.83 9.25 19.79
N GLY A 16 12.60 10.31 20.55
CA GLY A 16 13.06 11.67 20.21
C GLY A 16 12.15 12.43 19.24
N GLY A 17 10.91 11.99 19.03
CA GLY A 17 9.84 12.75 18.41
C GLY A 17 9.80 12.83 16.89
N THR A 18 10.88 12.50 16.17
CA THR A 18 10.95 12.62 14.70
C THR A 18 11.11 11.30 13.96
N ARG A 19 11.41 10.19 14.63
CA ARG A 19 11.54 8.88 13.98
C ARG A 19 10.25 8.47 13.29
N VAL A 20 10.35 7.77 12.17
CA VAL A 20 9.22 7.35 11.33
C VAL A 20 9.08 5.83 11.29
N ALA A 21 7.81 5.37 11.27
CA ALA A 21 7.38 4.03 10.95
C ALA A 21 6.17 4.13 10.01
N GLN A 22 6.36 3.85 8.71
CA GLN A 22 5.33 4.07 7.70
C GLN A 22 5.43 3.09 6.52
N HIS A 23 4.54 3.21 5.54
CA HIS A 23 4.44 2.30 4.39
C HIS A 23 4.17 0.86 4.84
N ALA A 24 3.07 0.70 5.57
CA ALA A 24 2.63 -0.59 6.09
C ALA A 24 2.21 -1.55 4.98
N TYR A 25 2.67 -2.81 5.05
CA TYR A 25 2.25 -3.90 4.17
C TYR A 25 2.09 -5.19 4.96
N LEU A 26 1.17 -6.05 4.50
CA LEU A 26 0.90 -7.36 5.07
C LEU A 26 0.99 -8.45 4.01
N ALA A 27 1.32 -9.66 4.44
CA ALA A 27 1.15 -10.89 3.68
C ALA A 27 0.75 -12.04 4.61
N ARG A 28 0.23 -13.12 4.02
CA ARG A 28 0.07 -14.42 4.66
C ARG A 28 0.94 -15.42 3.92
N PHE A 29 1.90 -16.02 4.61
CA PHE A 29 2.83 -16.99 4.02
C PHE A 29 3.28 -18.00 5.09
N ALA A 30 3.34 -19.29 4.72
CA ALA A 30 3.75 -20.41 5.60
C ALA A 30 3.03 -20.34 6.97
N ASP A 31 1.69 -20.23 6.93
CA ASP A 31 0.80 -20.15 8.09
C ASP A 31 1.08 -19.02 9.09
N ARG A 32 1.81 -17.99 8.66
CA ARG A 32 2.08 -16.79 9.43
C ARG A 32 1.62 -15.53 8.71
N TYR A 33 1.23 -14.53 9.49
CA TYR A 33 1.11 -13.15 9.02
C TYR A 33 2.47 -12.48 9.08
N TRP A 34 2.77 -11.75 8.04
CA TRP A 34 3.97 -10.95 7.88
C TRP A 34 3.59 -9.51 7.74
N ALA A 35 4.24 -8.63 8.49
CA ALA A 35 4.11 -7.20 8.38
C ALA A 35 5.47 -6.60 8.05
N MET A 36 5.52 -5.61 7.15
CA MET A 36 6.73 -4.83 6.87
C MET A 36 6.40 -3.35 6.77
N TRP A 37 7.37 -2.52 7.09
CA TRP A 37 7.25 -1.06 7.02
C TRP A 37 8.62 -0.40 6.87
N SER A 38 8.61 0.87 6.42
CA SER A 38 9.80 1.72 6.43
C SER A 38 10.01 2.28 7.83
N ASP A 39 11.22 2.15 8.35
CA ASP A 39 11.63 2.58 9.68
C ASP A 39 12.94 3.37 9.58
N GLY A 40 12.98 4.56 10.17
CA GLY A 40 14.21 5.34 10.09
C GLY A 40 14.10 6.74 10.66
N PRO A 41 15.11 7.56 10.40
CA PRO A 41 15.11 8.94 10.84
C PRO A 41 14.00 9.74 10.15
N GLY A 42 13.50 10.74 10.83
CA GLY A 42 12.60 11.76 10.31
C GLY A 42 13.13 13.14 10.66
N VAL A 43 12.51 14.16 10.10
CA VAL A 43 12.85 15.57 10.38
C VAL A 43 11.61 16.32 10.83
N PRO A 44 11.75 17.33 11.70
CA PRO A 44 10.62 18.18 12.09
C PRO A 44 10.00 18.82 10.85
N GLN A 45 8.70 18.74 10.69
CA GLN A 45 7.97 19.46 9.66
C GLN A 45 7.89 20.94 10.07
N ARG A 46 8.39 21.84 9.24
CA ARG A 46 8.35 23.27 9.49
C ARG A 46 7.42 23.95 8.48
N GLY A 47 6.46 24.72 8.99
CA GLY A 47 5.81 25.79 8.22
C GLY A 47 4.72 25.40 7.23
N ALA A 48 4.38 24.14 7.02
CA ALA A 48 3.27 23.80 6.14
C ALA A 48 1.92 23.95 6.88
N LYS A 49 0.91 24.46 6.21
CA LYS A 49 -0.42 24.77 6.79
C LYS A 49 -1.46 23.65 6.61
N ASP A 50 -1.04 22.48 6.15
CA ASP A 50 -1.96 21.36 5.88
C ASP A 50 -1.73 20.17 6.84
N HIS A 51 -2.50 19.10 6.67
CA HIS A 51 -2.42 17.90 7.50
C HIS A 51 -1.02 17.25 7.54
N ARG A 52 -0.14 17.57 6.60
CA ARG A 52 1.24 17.05 6.56
C ARG A 52 2.13 17.60 7.68
N ASN A 53 1.71 18.69 8.31
CA ASN A 53 2.48 19.33 9.40
C ASN A 53 2.44 18.60 10.73
N VAL A 54 1.47 17.72 10.90
CA VAL A 54 1.29 16.98 12.16
C VAL A 54 2.13 15.72 12.19
N VAL A 55 2.99 15.51 11.19
CA VAL A 55 3.80 14.30 11.06
C VAL A 55 5.24 14.65 10.72
N PRO A 56 6.22 13.84 11.17
CA PRO A 56 7.61 14.03 10.78
C PRO A 56 7.83 13.96 9.27
N GLY A 57 8.77 14.72 8.76
CA GLY A 57 9.31 14.53 7.41
C GLY A 57 9.99 13.18 7.31
N HIS A 58 9.72 12.48 6.22
CA HIS A 58 10.21 11.12 5.96
C HIS A 58 11.13 11.11 4.72
N ASP A 59 11.49 9.91 4.26
CA ASP A 59 12.36 9.70 3.08
C ASP A 59 13.76 10.31 3.27
N GLN A 60 14.30 10.07 4.46
CA GLN A 60 15.66 10.46 4.82
C GLN A 60 16.66 9.33 4.50
N ALA A 61 17.95 9.68 4.43
CA ALA A 61 19.02 8.69 4.39
C ALA A 61 18.92 7.76 5.62
N ASP A 62 19.50 6.57 5.51
CA ASP A 62 19.48 5.54 6.56
C ASP A 62 18.12 4.97 6.94
N THR A 63 17.04 5.35 6.22
CA THR A 63 15.76 4.65 6.32
C THR A 63 15.95 3.18 5.91
N ARG A 64 15.36 2.26 6.68
CA ARG A 64 15.45 0.81 6.51
C ARG A 64 14.07 0.20 6.39
N VAL A 65 14.02 -1.07 6.04
CA VAL A 65 12.78 -1.85 6.12
C VAL A 65 12.85 -2.76 7.32
N SER A 66 11.82 -2.65 8.17
CA SER A 66 11.60 -3.52 9.33
C SER A 66 10.44 -4.47 9.06
N TYR A 67 10.40 -5.60 9.80
CA TYR A 67 9.31 -6.56 9.73
C TYR A 67 8.97 -7.12 11.10
N ALA A 68 7.78 -7.74 11.19
CA ALA A 68 7.34 -8.56 12.30
C ALA A 68 6.45 -9.69 11.78
N VAL A 69 6.33 -10.77 12.56
CA VAL A 69 5.51 -11.93 12.23
C VAL A 69 4.50 -12.23 13.33
N SER A 70 3.39 -12.87 12.94
CA SER A 70 2.33 -13.27 13.88
C SER A 70 1.62 -14.52 13.36
N ASP A 71 1.27 -15.43 14.26
CA ASP A 71 0.48 -16.61 13.91
C ASP A 71 -1.03 -16.30 13.90
N ASP A 72 -1.50 -15.32 14.69
CA ASP A 72 -2.90 -14.99 14.89
C ASP A 72 -3.32 -13.59 14.39
N GLY A 73 -2.37 -12.78 13.91
CA GLY A 73 -2.59 -11.39 13.50
C GLY A 73 -2.83 -10.41 14.66
N VAL A 74 -2.60 -10.85 15.90
CA VAL A 74 -2.83 -10.08 17.13
C VAL A 74 -1.58 -10.00 17.98
N LYS A 75 -0.90 -11.12 18.18
CA LYS A 75 0.37 -11.20 18.90
C LYS A 75 1.48 -11.18 17.86
N TRP A 76 2.28 -10.13 17.86
CA TRP A 76 3.36 -9.93 16.90
C TRP A 76 4.72 -10.09 17.57
N SER A 77 5.69 -10.59 16.82
CA SER A 77 7.08 -10.59 17.24
C SER A 77 7.59 -9.16 17.47
N LYS A 78 8.70 -9.03 18.17
CA LYS A 78 9.44 -7.75 18.17
C LYS A 78 9.85 -7.40 16.74
N PRO A 79 9.88 -6.10 16.38
CA PRO A 79 10.42 -5.65 15.10
C PRO A 79 11.86 -6.14 14.87
N ALA A 80 12.13 -6.62 13.66
CA ALA A 80 13.45 -7.01 13.21
C ALA A 80 13.78 -6.33 11.87
N SER A 81 15.07 -6.23 11.54
CA SER A 81 15.51 -5.63 10.28
C SER A 81 15.31 -6.60 9.12
N LEU A 82 14.74 -6.10 8.01
CA LEU A 82 14.57 -6.85 6.76
C LEU A 82 15.69 -6.52 5.77
N SER A 83 15.91 -5.23 5.51
CA SER A 83 16.85 -4.79 4.45
C SER A 83 18.28 -4.56 4.93
N GLY A 84 18.49 -4.47 6.24
CA GLY A 84 19.71 -3.89 6.77
C GLY A 84 19.86 -2.38 6.43
N PRO A 85 21.04 -1.80 6.64
CA PRO A 85 21.33 -0.42 6.24
C PRO A 85 21.41 -0.30 4.73
N PRO A 86 21.19 0.92 4.16
CA PRO A 86 21.46 1.17 2.75
C PRO A 86 22.91 0.85 2.38
N ARG A 87 23.11 0.33 1.16
CA ARG A 87 24.45 -0.06 0.68
C ARG A 87 25.32 1.13 0.24
N ILE A 88 24.71 2.28 0.03
CA ILE A 88 25.37 3.50 -0.47
C ILE A 88 25.04 4.61 0.51
N GLU A 89 26.06 5.39 0.89
CA GLU A 89 25.90 6.58 1.72
C GLU A 89 24.94 7.58 1.07
N GLY A 90 24.10 8.22 1.87
CA GLY A 90 23.07 9.15 1.39
C GLY A 90 21.83 8.48 0.81
N PHE A 91 21.74 7.15 0.82
CA PHE A 91 20.57 6.41 0.36
C PHE A 91 19.68 5.92 1.51
N GLY A 92 18.47 5.51 1.15
CA GLY A 92 17.49 4.89 2.04
C GLY A 92 16.74 3.74 1.35
N TRP A 93 16.08 2.91 2.17
CA TRP A 93 15.16 1.88 1.73
C TRP A 93 13.73 2.26 2.07
N ILE A 94 12.80 2.06 1.14
CA ILE A 94 11.35 2.23 1.38
C ILE A 94 10.66 0.91 1.11
N ALA A 95 9.86 0.44 2.09
CA ALA A 95 9.02 -0.75 1.97
C ALA A 95 8.03 -0.63 0.80
N ARG A 96 7.90 -1.71 -0.02
CA ARG A 96 7.05 -1.75 -1.21
C ARG A 96 6.13 -2.96 -1.29
N GLY A 97 6.10 -3.77 -0.23
CA GLY A 97 5.18 -4.87 -0.05
C GLY A 97 5.79 -6.24 -0.31
N PHE A 98 5.01 -7.25 0.02
CA PHE A 98 5.41 -8.64 -0.16
C PHE A 98 4.93 -9.18 -1.51
N TRP A 99 5.71 -10.06 -2.08
CA TRP A 99 5.39 -10.77 -3.31
C TRP A 99 5.61 -12.28 -3.10
N ILE A 100 4.52 -13.03 -3.05
CA ILE A 100 4.61 -14.50 -2.97
C ILE A 100 4.68 -15.03 -4.39
N ARG A 101 5.84 -15.57 -4.74
CA ARG A 101 6.16 -16.05 -6.08
C ARG A 101 6.78 -17.43 -5.99
N ASP A 102 6.22 -18.39 -6.73
CA ASP A 102 6.76 -19.75 -6.87
C ASP A 102 7.08 -20.43 -5.52
N GLY A 103 6.16 -20.28 -4.54
CA GLY A 103 6.32 -20.82 -3.18
C GLY A 103 7.35 -20.07 -2.31
N GLN A 104 7.88 -18.95 -2.77
CA GLN A 104 8.83 -18.13 -2.01
C GLN A 104 8.19 -16.81 -1.56
N LEU A 105 8.58 -16.33 -0.40
CA LEU A 105 8.23 -15.01 0.09
C LEU A 105 9.33 -14.02 -0.29
N LEU A 106 8.98 -13.07 -1.15
CA LEU A 106 9.81 -11.93 -1.49
C LEU A 106 9.26 -10.67 -0.80
N ALA A 107 10.16 -9.82 -0.31
CA ALA A 107 9.86 -8.47 0.13
C ALA A 107 10.45 -7.48 -0.86
N LEU A 108 9.63 -6.56 -1.35
CA LEU A 108 10.06 -5.52 -2.27
C LEU A 108 10.41 -4.26 -1.51
N ALA A 109 11.50 -3.60 -1.88
CA ALA A 109 11.92 -2.32 -1.35
C ALA A 109 12.48 -1.43 -2.46
N SER A 110 12.15 -0.13 -2.43
CA SER A 110 12.82 0.84 -3.29
C SER A 110 14.07 1.36 -2.62
N HIS A 111 15.18 1.35 -3.35
CA HIS A 111 16.44 1.99 -2.98
C HIS A 111 16.45 3.38 -3.63
N PHE A 112 16.66 4.43 -2.85
CA PHE A 112 16.53 5.82 -3.33
C PHE A 112 17.60 6.72 -2.73
N HIS A 113 18.02 7.72 -3.47
CA HIS A 113 18.89 8.78 -2.98
C HIS A 113 18.09 9.78 -2.15
N ALA A 114 18.48 10.00 -0.91
CA ALA A 114 17.83 10.90 0.04
C ALA A 114 18.41 12.33 0.00
N PRO A 115 17.71 13.35 0.51
CA PRO A 115 16.34 13.30 1.03
C PRO A 115 15.30 13.32 -0.09
N GLY A 116 14.16 12.68 0.21
CA GLY A 116 13.03 12.65 -0.73
C GLY A 116 13.25 11.65 -1.85
N TYR A 117 12.15 11.31 -2.46
CA TYR A 117 12.08 10.49 -3.66
C TYR A 117 11.01 11.11 -4.59
N PRO A 118 10.97 10.80 -5.84
CA PRO A 118 11.91 10.06 -6.64
C PRO A 118 13.11 10.93 -7.06
N GLY A 119 14.19 10.25 -7.46
CA GLY A 119 15.39 10.89 -7.99
C GLY A 119 16.22 9.90 -8.78
N LYS A 120 17.26 10.36 -9.42
CA LYS A 120 18.23 9.51 -10.14
C LYS A 120 18.78 8.45 -9.17
N GLY A 121 18.99 7.23 -9.67
CA GLY A 121 19.44 6.09 -8.85
C GLY A 121 18.34 5.34 -8.13
N LEU A 122 17.05 5.68 -8.38
CA LEU A 122 15.92 4.90 -7.91
C LEU A 122 15.96 3.48 -8.49
N SER A 123 15.80 2.47 -7.65
CA SER A 123 15.62 1.08 -8.08
C SER A 123 14.62 0.35 -7.21
N LEU A 124 13.97 -0.67 -7.75
CA LEU A 124 13.16 -1.62 -7.02
C LEU A 124 13.93 -2.90 -6.85
N GLU A 125 14.09 -3.36 -5.62
CA GLU A 125 14.85 -4.55 -5.26
C GLU A 125 14.00 -5.52 -4.45
N ALA A 126 14.40 -6.80 -4.50
CA ALA A 126 13.78 -7.88 -3.76
C ALA A 126 14.73 -8.44 -2.69
N PHE A 127 14.16 -8.80 -1.57
CA PHE A 127 14.75 -9.62 -0.52
C PHE A 127 13.94 -10.91 -0.44
N ARG A 128 14.59 -12.06 -0.26
CA ARG A 128 13.96 -13.38 -0.14
C ARG A 128 14.08 -13.89 1.28
N TRP A 129 12.97 -14.39 1.81
CA TRP A 129 13.00 -15.09 3.08
C TRP A 129 13.67 -16.45 2.92
N ASP A 130 14.62 -16.77 3.80
CA ASP A 130 15.25 -18.08 3.90
C ASP A 130 14.80 -18.78 5.19
N ASP A 131 13.95 -19.79 5.04
CA ASP A 131 13.40 -20.53 6.18
C ASP A 131 14.47 -21.30 6.97
N LYS A 132 15.56 -21.72 6.30
CA LYS A 132 16.63 -22.50 6.94
C LYS A 132 17.49 -21.63 7.83
N GLN A 133 17.78 -20.41 7.38
CA GLN A 133 18.60 -19.45 8.10
C GLN A 133 17.76 -18.53 8.99
N ASN A 134 16.42 -18.53 8.80
CA ASN A 134 15.47 -17.65 9.47
C ASN A 134 15.84 -16.16 9.31
N GLU A 135 16.21 -15.78 8.09
CA GLU A 135 16.65 -14.42 7.74
C GLU A 135 16.25 -13.98 6.34
N TRP A 136 16.33 -12.68 6.10
CA TRP A 136 16.12 -12.07 4.79
C TRP A 136 17.46 -11.93 4.06
N LEU A 137 17.52 -12.49 2.85
CA LEU A 137 18.68 -12.41 1.97
C LEU A 137 18.39 -11.46 0.79
N ALA A 138 19.37 -10.66 0.40
CA ALA A 138 19.27 -9.90 -0.83
C ALA A 138 19.04 -10.85 -2.01
N HIS A 139 17.98 -10.64 -2.79
CA HIS A 139 17.62 -11.50 -3.92
C HIS A 139 18.03 -10.89 -5.25
N GLY A 140 17.98 -9.58 -5.37
CA GLY A 140 18.44 -8.85 -6.54
C GLY A 140 17.51 -7.72 -6.96
N ARG A 141 17.91 -7.06 -8.04
CA ARG A 141 17.17 -5.93 -8.61
C ARG A 141 16.00 -6.44 -9.44
N VAL A 142 14.80 -5.93 -9.12
CA VAL A 142 13.57 -6.25 -9.84
C VAL A 142 13.42 -5.36 -11.06
N PHE A 143 13.72 -4.06 -10.91
CA PHE A 143 13.67 -3.10 -12.01
C PHE A 143 14.41 -1.80 -11.66
N ASP A 144 15.03 -1.21 -12.68
CA ASP A 144 15.61 0.12 -12.56
C ASP A 144 14.54 1.20 -12.69
N ASP A 145 14.78 2.33 -12.00
CA ASP A 145 13.90 3.49 -12.06
C ASP A 145 12.43 3.14 -11.80
N ALA A 146 12.20 2.39 -10.73
CA ALA A 146 10.87 1.95 -10.37
C ALA A 146 10.59 2.09 -8.88
N MET A 147 9.39 2.56 -8.59
CA MET A 147 8.77 2.55 -7.29
C MET A 147 7.32 2.05 -7.46
N ASN A 148 7.03 0.87 -6.95
CA ASN A 148 5.66 0.42 -6.80
C ASN A 148 5.09 0.92 -5.46
N ASN A 149 3.79 1.12 -5.40
CA ASN A 149 3.10 1.43 -4.14
C ASN A 149 2.28 0.24 -3.65
N PHE A 150 2.16 -0.78 -4.48
CA PHE A 150 1.40 -2.00 -4.20
C PHE A 150 2.14 -3.20 -4.79
N PRO A 151 2.18 -4.34 -4.06
CA PRO A 151 2.86 -5.53 -4.54
C PRO A 151 2.24 -6.06 -5.83
N PRO A 152 2.99 -6.85 -6.62
CA PRO A 152 2.49 -7.48 -7.82
C PRO A 152 1.29 -8.38 -7.54
N LYS A 153 0.32 -8.42 -8.46
CA LYS A 153 -0.80 -9.36 -8.45
C LYS A 153 -0.85 -10.11 -9.77
N ARG A 154 -1.34 -11.35 -9.74
CA ARG A 154 -1.49 -12.14 -10.97
C ARG A 154 -2.64 -11.63 -11.83
N LEU A 155 -2.39 -11.54 -13.12
CA LEU A 155 -3.39 -11.38 -14.16
C LEU A 155 -4.00 -12.74 -14.53
N PRO A 156 -5.18 -12.76 -15.17
CA PRO A 156 -5.77 -14.00 -15.70
C PRO A 156 -4.87 -14.73 -16.71
N THR A 157 -3.96 -14.02 -17.36
CA THR A 157 -2.94 -14.58 -18.26
C THR A 157 -1.83 -15.36 -17.57
N GLY A 158 -1.76 -15.33 -16.23
CA GLY A 158 -0.67 -15.91 -15.45
C GLY A 158 0.53 -14.98 -15.24
N GLN A 159 0.63 -13.90 -15.99
CA GLN A 159 1.64 -12.86 -15.78
C GLN A 159 1.33 -12.08 -14.49
N TRP A 160 2.32 -11.40 -13.96
CA TRP A 160 2.14 -10.46 -12.88
C TRP A 160 1.99 -9.04 -13.41
N MET A 161 1.23 -8.22 -12.69
CA MET A 161 1.17 -6.80 -12.95
C MET A 161 1.31 -6.02 -11.64
N MET A 162 2.15 -5.00 -11.65
CA MET A 162 2.25 -4.01 -10.58
C MET A 162 2.25 -2.61 -11.16
N THR A 163 1.86 -1.65 -10.35
CA THR A 163 1.91 -0.23 -10.72
C THR A 163 3.30 0.33 -10.46
N ARG A 164 3.70 1.33 -11.22
CA ARG A 164 5.02 1.94 -11.16
C ARG A 164 4.91 3.47 -11.18
N ARG A 165 5.79 4.11 -10.45
CA ARG A 165 6.23 5.49 -10.68
C ARG A 165 7.74 5.48 -10.91
N ASP A 166 8.20 6.31 -11.82
CA ASP A 166 9.63 6.52 -12.08
C ASP A 166 10.17 7.75 -11.32
N HIS A 167 11.43 8.10 -11.58
CA HIS A 167 12.09 9.25 -10.94
C HIS A 167 11.47 10.59 -11.37
N GLU A 168 10.76 10.66 -12.50
CA GLU A 168 10.00 11.83 -12.95
C GLU A 168 8.55 11.84 -12.45
N ARG A 169 8.17 10.82 -11.66
CA ARG A 169 6.81 10.62 -11.11
C ARG A 169 5.77 10.25 -12.17
N GLN A 170 6.19 9.77 -13.33
CA GLN A 170 5.25 9.26 -14.33
C GLN A 170 4.65 7.95 -13.84
N VAL A 171 3.32 7.83 -13.96
CA VAL A 171 2.60 6.62 -13.57
C VAL A 171 2.48 5.66 -14.73
N SER A 172 2.74 4.39 -14.47
CA SER A 172 2.66 3.31 -15.44
C SER A 172 2.31 2.00 -14.74
N VAL A 173 2.12 0.95 -15.50
CA VAL A 173 2.10 -0.42 -15.00
C VAL A 173 3.27 -1.19 -15.58
N MET A 174 3.70 -2.21 -14.86
CA MET A 174 4.69 -3.18 -15.30
C MET A 174 4.02 -4.54 -15.37
N VAL A 175 4.13 -5.20 -16.52
CA VAL A 175 3.57 -6.53 -16.79
C VAL A 175 4.71 -7.49 -17.09
N GLY A 176 4.74 -8.64 -16.42
CA GLY A 176 5.83 -9.62 -16.54
C GLY A 176 6.00 -10.44 -15.26
N GLY A 177 7.24 -10.69 -14.87
CA GLY A 177 7.58 -11.37 -13.62
C GLY A 177 7.24 -12.87 -13.59
N ASP A 178 6.64 -13.41 -14.65
CA ASP A 178 6.27 -14.82 -14.78
C ASP A 178 7.46 -15.70 -15.15
N LYS A 179 8.28 -15.26 -16.10
CA LYS A 179 9.48 -15.99 -16.54
C LYS A 179 10.64 -15.80 -15.57
N ALA A 180 10.96 -14.55 -15.24
CA ALA A 180 11.96 -14.20 -14.25
C ALA A 180 11.48 -12.99 -13.43
N PHE A 181 11.92 -12.89 -12.17
CA PHE A 181 11.45 -11.86 -11.23
C PHE A 181 11.84 -10.42 -11.65
N ASP A 182 12.80 -10.28 -12.55
CA ASP A 182 13.36 -9.03 -13.08
C ASP A 182 12.96 -8.74 -14.54
N GLN A 183 12.11 -9.58 -15.15
CA GLN A 183 11.65 -9.38 -16.53
C GLN A 183 10.27 -8.73 -16.55
N TRP A 184 10.24 -7.45 -16.89
CA TRP A 184 9.04 -6.62 -16.91
C TRP A 184 8.97 -5.75 -18.16
N THR A 185 7.75 -5.56 -18.67
CA THR A 185 7.44 -4.60 -19.72
C THR A 185 6.66 -3.44 -19.13
N VAL A 186 7.12 -2.22 -19.33
CA VAL A 186 6.43 -1.01 -18.87
C VAL A 186 5.36 -0.62 -19.87
N GLN A 187 4.15 -0.37 -19.40
CA GLN A 187 3.01 0.10 -20.16
C GLN A 187 2.51 1.43 -19.56
N PRO A 188 2.43 2.52 -20.31
CA PRO A 188 1.94 3.78 -19.80
C PRO A 188 0.46 3.67 -19.40
N MET A 189 0.09 4.26 -18.29
CA MET A 189 -1.32 4.52 -17.99
C MET A 189 -1.79 5.76 -18.75
N ALA A 190 -3.09 5.84 -19.05
CA ALA A 190 -3.64 6.96 -19.77
C ALA A 190 -3.32 8.30 -19.08
N ALA A 191 -2.92 9.28 -19.89
CA ALA A 191 -2.69 10.63 -19.40
C ALA A 191 -3.99 11.25 -18.87
N TYR A 192 -3.86 12.05 -17.83
CA TYR A 192 -4.93 12.91 -17.34
C TYR A 192 -4.82 14.27 -18.01
N ASP A 193 -5.86 14.67 -18.73
CA ASP A 193 -5.91 15.92 -19.49
C ASP A 193 -6.43 17.12 -18.67
N GLY A 194 -6.76 16.89 -17.40
CA GLY A 194 -7.13 17.94 -16.45
C GLY A 194 -5.94 18.44 -15.62
N ASN A 195 -6.22 19.36 -14.70
CA ASN A 195 -5.22 19.90 -13.76
C ASN A 195 -4.83 18.92 -12.63
N GLY A 196 -4.91 17.62 -12.86
CA GLY A 196 -4.58 16.59 -11.89
C GLY A 196 -3.11 16.20 -11.93
N ARG A 197 -2.66 15.56 -10.83
CA ARG A 197 -1.36 14.92 -10.76
C ARG A 197 -1.53 13.50 -10.22
N PRO A 198 -1.72 12.49 -11.12
CA PRO A 198 -1.90 11.11 -10.73
C PRO A 198 -0.67 10.59 -9.99
N GLU A 199 -0.88 9.94 -8.85
CA GLU A 199 0.15 9.27 -8.07
C GLU A 199 -0.40 7.99 -7.41
N GLU A 200 0.47 7.06 -7.05
CA GLU A 200 0.14 5.84 -6.33
C GLU A 200 -1.02 5.06 -6.95
N PRO A 201 -0.93 4.70 -8.25
CA PRO A 201 -1.97 3.95 -8.92
C PRO A 201 -2.15 2.56 -8.29
N TYR A 202 -3.39 2.12 -8.19
CA TYR A 202 -3.78 0.78 -7.74
C TYR A 202 -4.70 0.14 -8.78
N TRP A 203 -4.73 -1.19 -8.83
CA TRP A 203 -5.60 -1.89 -9.76
C TRP A 203 -6.27 -3.11 -9.13
N TYR A 204 -7.44 -3.48 -9.65
CA TYR A 204 -8.15 -4.72 -9.33
C TYR A 204 -9.03 -5.16 -10.51
N LEU A 205 -9.35 -6.46 -10.55
CA LEU A 205 -10.26 -7.03 -11.53
C LEU A 205 -11.71 -6.89 -11.07
N LEU A 206 -12.61 -6.61 -12.01
CA LEU A 206 -14.05 -6.71 -11.79
C LEU A 206 -14.52 -8.18 -11.76
N PRO A 207 -15.80 -8.45 -11.39
CA PRO A 207 -16.33 -9.81 -11.31
C PRO A 207 -16.29 -10.59 -12.63
N ASP A 208 -16.25 -9.90 -13.77
CA ASP A 208 -16.09 -10.51 -15.10
C ASP A 208 -14.70 -11.11 -15.33
N SER A 209 -13.76 -10.94 -14.39
CA SER A 209 -12.37 -11.40 -14.46
C SER A 209 -11.61 -10.92 -15.72
N LYS A 210 -12.08 -9.87 -16.35
CA LYS A 210 -11.57 -9.33 -17.63
C LYS A 210 -11.28 -7.84 -17.53
N THR A 211 -12.23 -7.09 -16.96
CA THR A 211 -12.10 -5.65 -16.81
C THR A 211 -11.24 -5.31 -15.60
N ILE A 212 -10.16 -4.59 -15.83
CA ILE A 212 -9.29 -4.05 -14.79
C ILE A 212 -9.71 -2.61 -14.50
N VAL A 213 -9.91 -2.31 -13.23
CA VAL A 213 -10.10 -0.95 -12.74
C VAL A 213 -8.76 -0.43 -12.23
N GLY A 214 -8.31 0.71 -12.74
CA GLY A 214 -7.26 1.52 -12.16
C GLY A 214 -7.87 2.61 -11.28
N LEU A 215 -7.55 2.63 -9.99
CA LEU A 215 -7.82 3.74 -9.09
C LEU A 215 -6.51 4.47 -8.79
N ILE A 216 -6.55 5.80 -8.76
CA ILE A 216 -5.34 6.60 -8.66
C ILE A 216 -5.60 7.77 -7.72
N ARG A 217 -4.66 8.00 -6.80
CA ARG A 217 -4.62 9.19 -5.97
C ARG A 217 -4.32 10.43 -6.82
N ASP A 218 -4.98 11.55 -6.53
CA ASP A 218 -4.71 12.82 -7.18
C ASP A 218 -3.94 13.79 -6.26
N ASN A 219 -2.67 14.01 -6.55
CA ASN A 219 -1.86 15.05 -5.91
C ASN A 219 -2.06 16.45 -6.52
N GLY A 220 -2.87 16.58 -7.56
CA GLY A 220 -3.25 17.86 -8.19
C GLY A 220 -4.31 18.65 -7.43
N GLY A 221 -4.83 18.10 -6.33
CA GLY A 221 -5.73 18.83 -5.44
C GLY A 221 -7.22 18.74 -5.80
N SER A 222 -7.64 17.84 -6.70
CA SER A 222 -9.07 17.64 -6.99
C SER A 222 -9.85 17.09 -5.80
N LYS A 223 -9.16 16.51 -4.81
CA LYS A 223 -9.75 15.86 -3.62
C LYS A 223 -10.68 14.69 -3.96
N ARG A 224 -10.47 14.08 -5.11
CA ARG A 224 -11.20 12.94 -5.63
C ARG A 224 -10.24 11.91 -6.19
N LEU A 225 -10.54 10.63 -6.01
CA LEU A 225 -9.80 9.58 -6.70
C LEU A 225 -10.07 9.67 -8.21
N LEU A 226 -9.03 9.38 -8.99
CA LEU A 226 -9.13 9.20 -10.43
C LEU A 226 -9.36 7.73 -10.73
N ARG A 227 -10.02 7.44 -11.87
CA ARG A 227 -10.32 6.09 -12.33
C ARG A 227 -10.06 5.94 -13.83
N THR A 228 -9.56 4.78 -14.20
CA THR A 228 -9.38 4.33 -15.58
C THR A 228 -9.70 2.84 -15.69
N PHE A 229 -9.84 2.32 -16.90
CA PHE A 229 -10.14 0.93 -17.18
C PHE A 229 -9.20 0.35 -18.24
N SER A 230 -8.91 -0.93 -18.10
CA SER A 230 -8.24 -1.74 -19.13
C SER A 230 -9.01 -3.04 -19.35
N THR A 231 -9.13 -3.50 -20.58
CA THR A 231 -9.76 -4.77 -20.95
C THR A 231 -8.81 -5.72 -21.69
N ASP A 232 -7.53 -5.35 -21.75
CA ASP A 232 -6.46 -6.05 -22.47
C ASP A 232 -5.25 -6.39 -21.59
N ASN A 233 -5.53 -6.68 -20.30
CA ASN A 233 -4.53 -7.03 -19.28
C ASN A 233 -3.50 -5.91 -19.00
N GLY A 234 -3.95 -4.66 -19.00
CA GLY A 234 -3.13 -3.51 -18.64
C GLY A 234 -2.28 -2.94 -19.77
N ARG A 235 -2.47 -3.40 -21.02
CA ARG A 235 -1.71 -2.90 -22.17
C ARG A 235 -2.18 -1.51 -22.61
N THR A 236 -3.48 -1.28 -22.60
CA THR A 236 -4.08 0.01 -22.86
C THR A 236 -5.09 0.40 -21.79
N TRP A 237 -5.28 1.68 -21.61
CA TRP A 237 -6.14 2.23 -20.59
C TRP A 237 -7.06 3.32 -21.14
N SER A 238 -8.29 3.35 -20.65
CA SER A 238 -9.21 4.45 -20.94
C SER A 238 -8.68 5.78 -20.40
N PRO A 239 -9.15 6.94 -20.90
CA PRO A 239 -8.82 8.22 -20.27
C PRO A 239 -9.10 8.22 -18.78
N LEU A 240 -8.25 8.90 -18.00
CA LEU A 240 -8.45 9.10 -16.58
C LEU A 240 -9.64 10.03 -16.32
N VAL A 241 -10.58 9.59 -15.51
CA VAL A 241 -11.72 10.38 -15.12
C VAL A 241 -11.77 10.58 -13.60
N ARG A 242 -12.22 11.74 -13.18
CA ARG A 242 -12.45 12.05 -11.77
C ARG A 242 -13.68 11.30 -11.27
N THR A 243 -13.54 10.58 -10.15
CA THR A 243 -14.67 9.93 -9.47
C THR A 243 -15.37 10.91 -8.52
N ASN A 244 -16.48 10.48 -7.95
CA ASN A 244 -17.11 11.15 -6.82
C ASN A 244 -16.55 10.69 -5.46
N PHE A 245 -15.61 9.73 -5.44
CA PHE A 245 -15.04 9.19 -4.21
C PHE A 245 -14.00 10.17 -3.63
N PRO A 246 -14.07 10.51 -2.32
CA PRO A 246 -13.14 11.45 -1.69
C PRO A 246 -11.70 10.93 -1.71
N ASP A 247 -10.75 11.86 -1.89
CA ASP A 247 -9.32 11.63 -1.76
C ASP A 247 -8.71 12.67 -0.81
N ALA A 248 -8.14 12.18 0.29
CA ALA A 248 -7.38 13.00 1.24
C ALA A 248 -5.91 13.21 0.81
N THR A 249 -5.59 13.04 -0.45
CA THR A 249 -4.20 13.00 -0.94
C THR A 249 -3.40 11.96 -0.15
N SER A 250 -3.96 10.75 -0.07
CA SER A 250 -3.41 9.63 0.70
C SER A 250 -3.50 8.33 -0.10
N LYS A 251 -2.52 7.45 0.11
CA LYS A 251 -2.60 6.08 -0.38
C LYS A 251 -3.86 5.39 0.21
N PHE A 252 -4.47 4.57 -0.57
CA PHE A 252 -5.61 3.72 -0.21
C PHE A 252 -5.30 2.26 -0.56
N PHE A 253 -6.18 1.34 -0.20
CA PHE A 253 -6.07 -0.05 -0.62
C PHE A 253 -7.45 -0.64 -0.89
N SER A 254 -7.56 -1.52 -1.88
CA SER A 254 -8.79 -2.24 -2.20
C SER A 254 -8.51 -3.73 -2.44
N LEU A 255 -9.44 -4.59 -2.08
CA LEU A 255 -9.44 -5.98 -2.48
C LEU A 255 -10.86 -6.49 -2.69
N ARG A 256 -11.02 -7.57 -3.45
CA ARG A 256 -12.23 -8.37 -3.51
C ARG A 256 -12.12 -9.43 -2.44
N THR A 257 -13.12 -9.47 -1.56
CA THR A 257 -13.15 -10.44 -0.45
C THR A 257 -13.59 -11.83 -0.93
N SER A 258 -13.33 -12.85 -0.13
CA SER A 258 -13.85 -14.20 -0.35
C SER A 258 -15.39 -14.27 -0.34
N ARG A 259 -16.06 -13.26 0.22
CA ARG A 259 -17.52 -13.06 0.15
C ARG A 259 -18.00 -12.49 -1.18
N GLY A 260 -17.08 -12.12 -2.09
CA GLY A 260 -17.38 -11.64 -3.44
C GLY A 260 -17.56 -10.12 -3.56
N TYR A 261 -17.68 -9.38 -2.47
CA TYR A 261 -17.72 -7.92 -2.52
C TYR A 261 -16.33 -7.29 -2.39
N TYR A 262 -16.22 -6.05 -2.81
CA TYR A 262 -14.99 -5.27 -2.74
C TYR A 262 -15.00 -4.39 -1.49
N VAL A 263 -13.84 -4.27 -0.86
CA VAL A 263 -13.58 -3.28 0.19
C VAL A 263 -12.56 -2.27 -0.32
N LEU A 264 -12.78 -0.99 -0.01
CA LEU A 264 -11.84 0.10 -0.24
C LEU A 264 -11.57 0.78 1.09
N VAL A 265 -10.34 0.68 1.56
CA VAL A 265 -9.89 1.33 2.80
C VAL A 265 -9.13 2.60 2.45
N SER A 266 -9.63 3.72 2.91
CA SER A 266 -9.13 5.06 2.55
C SER A 266 -9.49 6.11 3.60
N ASN A 267 -8.86 7.27 3.51
CA ASN A 267 -9.28 8.44 4.27
C ASN A 267 -10.41 9.15 3.52
N SER A 268 -11.62 9.10 4.05
CA SER A 268 -12.83 9.63 3.39
C SER A 268 -13.04 11.14 3.56
N ASN A 269 -12.22 11.82 4.33
CA ASN A 269 -12.27 13.27 4.48
C ASN A 269 -11.28 13.93 3.51
N PRO A 270 -11.74 14.70 2.51
CA PRO A 270 -10.85 15.28 1.49
C PRO A 270 -9.91 16.39 2.02
N ARG A 271 -10.02 16.77 3.29
CA ARG A 271 -9.23 17.85 3.89
C ARG A 271 -8.13 17.31 4.83
N LYS A 272 -8.30 16.10 5.37
CA LYS A 272 -7.35 15.52 6.35
C LYS A 272 -7.39 14.00 6.32
N ARG A 273 -6.32 13.36 6.78
CA ARG A 273 -6.21 11.89 6.87
C ARG A 273 -6.87 11.34 8.15
N ASP A 274 -8.09 11.82 8.41
CA ASP A 274 -8.95 11.43 9.53
C ASP A 274 -10.41 11.67 9.12
N PRO A 275 -11.28 10.66 9.16
CA PRO A 275 -11.06 9.28 9.60
C PRO A 275 -10.45 8.37 8.51
N LEU A 276 -9.96 7.20 8.94
CA LEU A 276 -9.80 6.04 8.07
C LEU A 276 -11.13 5.29 8.02
N THR A 277 -11.60 4.98 6.82
CA THR A 277 -12.87 4.29 6.58
C THR A 277 -12.69 3.06 5.70
N LEU A 278 -13.65 2.14 5.78
CA LEU A 278 -13.82 1.01 4.88
C LEU A 278 -15.13 1.17 4.15
N ALA A 279 -15.04 1.30 2.83
CA ALA A 279 -16.20 1.34 1.94
C ALA A 279 -16.43 -0.02 1.27
N VAL A 280 -17.70 -0.41 1.03
CA VAL A 280 -18.06 -1.70 0.43
C VAL A 280 -18.81 -1.50 -0.87
N SER A 281 -18.44 -2.31 -1.88
CA SER A 281 -19.05 -2.36 -3.20
C SER A 281 -19.28 -3.82 -3.62
N HIS A 282 -20.45 -4.13 -4.18
CA HIS A 282 -20.75 -5.46 -4.73
C HIS A 282 -20.25 -5.64 -6.18
N ASP A 283 -20.12 -4.54 -6.92
CA ASP A 283 -19.72 -4.53 -8.33
C ASP A 283 -18.28 -4.03 -8.57
N GLY A 284 -17.61 -3.55 -7.50
CA GLY A 284 -16.29 -2.93 -7.60
C GLY A 284 -16.30 -1.49 -8.16
N LEU A 285 -17.45 -0.91 -8.45
CA LEU A 285 -17.59 0.40 -9.07
C LEU A 285 -18.34 1.41 -8.20
N VAL A 286 -19.41 0.96 -7.53
CA VAL A 286 -20.27 1.79 -6.69
C VAL A 286 -20.18 1.34 -5.25
N TYR A 287 -19.63 2.18 -4.39
CA TYR A 287 -19.47 1.94 -2.97
C TYR A 287 -20.70 2.47 -2.22
N ARG A 288 -21.54 1.56 -1.71
CA ARG A 288 -22.83 1.88 -1.09
C ARG A 288 -22.80 1.97 0.43
N HIS A 289 -21.80 1.38 1.07
CA HIS A 289 -21.65 1.37 2.51
C HIS A 289 -20.29 1.96 2.90
N LEU A 290 -20.27 2.74 3.96
CA LEU A 290 -19.07 3.36 4.51
C LEU A 290 -19.03 3.16 6.01
N PHE A 291 -17.96 2.55 6.52
CA PHE A 291 -17.78 2.24 7.92
C PHE A 291 -16.53 2.91 8.48
N LEU A 292 -16.63 3.45 9.70
CA LEU A 292 -15.49 3.98 10.42
C LEU A 292 -14.58 2.84 10.90
N VAL A 293 -13.32 2.88 10.52
CA VAL A 293 -12.25 2.00 11.05
C VAL A 293 -11.56 2.68 12.23
N ILE A 294 -10.87 3.78 11.98
CA ILE A 294 -10.15 4.59 12.97
C ILE A 294 -10.52 6.05 12.78
N GLY A 295 -10.78 6.78 13.86
CA GLY A 295 -11.04 8.21 13.83
C GLY A 295 -10.39 8.94 15.01
N GLY A 296 -10.38 10.28 14.91
CA GLY A 296 -9.87 11.18 15.95
C GLY A 296 -8.36 11.41 15.88
N ARG A 297 -7.68 10.90 14.86
CA ARG A 297 -6.24 11.09 14.65
C ARG A 297 -5.81 10.89 13.20
N HIS A 298 -4.62 11.35 12.87
CA HIS A 298 -4.02 11.19 11.54
C HIS A 298 -3.61 9.74 11.28
N ILE A 299 -4.12 9.14 10.20
CA ILE A 299 -3.82 7.77 9.78
C ILE A 299 -3.34 7.76 8.34
N ASP A 300 -2.20 7.09 8.12
CA ASP A 300 -1.55 6.97 6.81
C ASP A 300 -1.59 5.55 6.27
N TYR A 301 -1.69 5.44 4.96
CA TYR A 301 -1.25 4.34 4.10
C TYR A 301 -1.76 2.95 4.49
N PRO A 302 -3.07 2.70 4.36
CA PRO A 302 -3.62 1.39 4.66
C PRO A 302 -3.14 0.34 3.67
N HIS A 303 -3.00 -0.89 4.16
CA HIS A 303 -2.88 -2.12 3.39
C HIS A 303 -3.77 -3.18 4.00
N VAL A 304 -4.46 -3.97 3.18
CA VAL A 304 -5.39 -4.98 3.67
C VAL A 304 -5.00 -6.36 3.17
N SER A 305 -5.05 -7.33 4.06
CA SER A 305 -4.92 -8.75 3.76
C SER A 305 -6.14 -9.48 4.29
N GLU A 306 -6.66 -10.44 3.54
CA GLU A 306 -7.73 -11.35 3.97
C GLU A 306 -7.19 -12.75 4.13
N HIS A 307 -7.56 -13.41 5.22
CA HIS A 307 -7.32 -14.82 5.45
C HIS A 307 -8.36 -15.38 6.43
N ASP A 308 -8.91 -16.56 6.14
CA ASP A 308 -9.88 -17.28 6.98
C ASP A 308 -11.04 -16.40 7.49
N GLY A 309 -11.63 -15.62 6.58
CA GLY A 309 -12.73 -14.74 6.92
C GLY A 309 -12.38 -13.56 7.82
N GLN A 310 -11.10 -13.25 7.95
CA GLN A 310 -10.58 -12.09 8.71
C GLN A 310 -9.90 -11.10 7.77
N LEU A 311 -10.22 -9.82 7.92
CA LEU A 311 -9.46 -8.73 7.33
C LEU A 311 -8.44 -8.21 8.35
N LEU A 312 -7.19 -8.14 7.96
CA LEU A 312 -6.16 -7.40 8.68
C LEU A 312 -5.89 -6.09 7.92
N ILE A 313 -6.13 -4.97 8.58
CA ILE A 313 -5.94 -3.63 8.02
C ILE A 313 -4.72 -3.02 8.70
N ALA A 314 -3.59 -3.03 8.01
CA ALA A 314 -2.37 -2.38 8.48
C ALA A 314 -2.39 -0.89 8.16
N VAL A 315 -1.89 -0.07 9.07
CA VAL A 315 -1.83 1.39 8.94
C VAL A 315 -0.62 1.96 9.68
N SER A 316 -0.29 3.21 9.38
CA SER A 316 0.63 4.01 10.17
C SER A 316 -0.11 5.20 10.79
N GLY A 317 -0.02 5.36 12.11
CA GLY A 317 -0.52 6.55 12.82
C GLY A 317 0.52 7.66 12.77
N ALA A 318 0.18 8.79 12.16
CA ALA A 318 1.05 9.96 12.05
C ALA A 318 2.48 9.66 11.55
N LYS A 319 2.64 8.61 10.73
CA LYS A 319 3.93 8.07 10.25
C LYS A 319 4.89 7.61 11.35
N GLN A 320 4.40 7.37 12.57
CA GLN A 320 5.23 7.01 13.73
C GLN A 320 4.82 5.68 14.37
N THR A 321 3.78 5.02 13.87
CA THR A 321 3.36 3.72 14.37
C THR A 321 3.13 2.74 13.24
N MET A 322 3.33 1.45 13.51
CA MET A 322 2.84 0.35 12.71
C MET A 322 1.73 -0.36 13.49
N GLU A 323 0.53 -0.36 12.94
CA GLU A 323 -0.67 -0.84 13.62
C GLU A 323 -1.49 -1.75 12.71
N VAL A 324 -2.25 -2.66 13.30
CA VAL A 324 -3.19 -3.53 12.60
C VAL A 324 -4.57 -3.48 13.28
N VAL A 325 -5.62 -3.37 12.47
CA VAL A 325 -7.00 -3.61 12.91
C VAL A 325 -7.46 -4.92 12.29
N LYS A 326 -7.77 -5.91 13.14
CA LYS A 326 -8.32 -7.20 12.72
C LYS A 326 -9.83 -7.17 12.81
N VAL A 327 -10.52 -7.41 11.69
CA VAL A 327 -11.98 -7.35 11.53
C VAL A 327 -12.49 -8.67 10.96
N SER A 328 -13.52 -9.24 11.56
CA SER A 328 -14.21 -10.43 10.99
C SER A 328 -15.07 -10.03 9.79
N LEU A 329 -15.05 -10.82 8.71
CA LEU A 329 -15.99 -10.65 7.60
C LEU A 329 -17.44 -10.88 8.03
N SER A 330 -17.71 -11.76 8.99
CA SER A 330 -19.08 -11.95 9.49
C SER A 330 -19.60 -10.69 10.20
N ASP A 331 -18.76 -10.02 11.00
CA ASP A 331 -19.16 -8.75 11.62
C ASP A 331 -19.43 -7.67 10.55
N LEU A 332 -18.64 -7.65 9.49
CA LEU A 332 -18.83 -6.72 8.37
C LEU A 332 -20.14 -7.05 7.62
N ASP A 333 -20.42 -8.34 7.36
CA ASP A 333 -21.66 -8.79 6.71
C ASP A 333 -22.90 -8.36 7.52
N GLU A 334 -22.88 -8.53 8.85
CA GLU A 334 -23.96 -8.07 9.72
C GLU A 334 -24.16 -6.55 9.65
N MET A 335 -23.07 -5.80 9.62
CA MET A 335 -23.17 -4.34 9.51
C MET A 335 -23.71 -3.88 8.16
N ILE A 336 -23.35 -4.59 7.07
CA ILE A 336 -23.90 -4.34 5.72
C ILE A 336 -25.41 -4.60 5.73
N ALA A 337 -25.85 -5.72 6.33
CA ALA A 337 -27.26 -6.08 6.42
C ALA A 337 -28.06 -5.05 7.23
N LYS A 338 -27.56 -4.62 8.39
CA LYS A 338 -28.18 -3.59 9.24
C LYS A 338 -28.32 -2.22 8.54
N ASN A 339 -27.41 -1.90 7.61
CA ASN A 339 -27.48 -0.63 6.85
C ASN A 339 -28.47 -0.70 5.65
N LYS A 340 -28.85 -1.88 5.18
CA LYS A 340 -29.87 -2.04 4.13
C LYS A 340 -31.29 -1.83 4.65
N SER A 341 -31.50 -1.95 5.95
CA SER A 341 -32.81 -1.82 6.62
C SER A 341 -33.09 -0.38 7.14
N ARG A 342 -32.21 0.56 6.89
CA ARG A 342 -32.36 2.02 7.15
C ARG A 342 -32.47 2.81 5.85
#